data_f786fe30179db742f603397bde8d8c99
#
_entry.id   f786fe30179db742f603397bde8d8c99
#
_cell.length_a   1.000
_cell.length_b   1.000
_cell.length_c   1.000
_cell.angle_alpha   90.00
_cell.angle_beta   90.00
_cell.angle_gamma   90.00
#
_symmetry.space_group_name_H-M   'P 1'
#
loop_
_entity.id
_entity.type
_entity.pdbx_description
1 polymer ?
#
loop_
_entity_poly.entity_id
_entity_poly.type
_entity_poly.pdbx_seq_one_letter_code
_entity_poly.pdbx_strand_id
1 'polypeptide(L)'
;MRRARRATRWRAAGLVCTLSLSASAAASVFPLPADGSAVVGTDEAVTTVYQDTLPDLAHRYSLGYYEIIRANPGVDVWLPGAAKRIVLPGRRILPTGPRDGLVVNLPEHRLYYYPKPRNPHEQRVVITYPISIGKMDWRTPLGETRVIAKIRDPAWYPPESIRKEHAANGDPLPKVVPAGPDNPLGAFALRLAAGNGEYMIHGTNNPTAVGMSVTHGCIRMYPEDVAALFPLIAVGTRVWLVNEPVKVAWVDGELLLEAHPPVDEEGQSVEPDLDLLSRLLDQALGDSVAAIHWDLARKTLQAADGIPTVVGLAATLDTPAAPAVPVAPAADANAPARLATAPDTGSEPAVKR
;
A
#
# COMPACT_ATOMS: atom_id res chain seq x y z
N MET A 1 76.07 -32.65 -12.42
CA MET A 1 74.98 -32.79 -11.41
C MET A 1 74.19 -31.54 -11.36
N ARG A 2 73.02 -31.55 -12.02
CA ARG A 2 72.06 -30.41 -12.06
C ARG A 2 70.85 -30.72 -11.18
N ARG A 3 70.65 -29.93 -10.10
CA ARG A 3 69.52 -30.06 -9.18
C ARG A 3 68.32 -29.29 -9.78
N ALA A 4 67.24 -30.00 -10.06
CA ALA A 4 65.92 -29.41 -10.45
C ALA A 4 65.23 -28.81 -9.22
N ARG A 5 64.90 -27.54 -9.29
CA ARG A 5 64.04 -26.84 -8.30
C ARG A 5 62.56 -27.07 -8.66
N ARG A 6 61.83 -27.76 -7.79
CA ARG A 6 60.35 -27.89 -7.87
C ARG A 6 59.72 -26.58 -7.39
N ALA A 7 58.96 -25.92 -8.25
CA ALA A 7 58.15 -24.78 -7.89
C ALA A 7 56.81 -25.28 -7.34
N THR A 8 56.54 -24.99 -6.08
CA THR A 8 55.25 -25.25 -5.41
C THR A 8 54.28 -24.14 -5.78
N ARG A 9 53.24 -24.48 -6.55
CA ARG A 9 52.12 -23.55 -6.86
C ARG A 9 51.17 -23.51 -5.69
N TRP A 10 51.11 -22.39 -5.00
CA TRP A 10 50.08 -22.08 -4.02
C TRP A 10 48.80 -21.69 -4.77
N ARG A 11 47.74 -22.47 -4.59
CA ARG A 11 46.40 -22.10 -5.01
C ARG A 11 45.82 -21.19 -3.93
N ALA A 12 45.65 -19.91 -4.23
CA ALA A 12 44.90 -19.00 -3.40
C ALA A 12 43.40 -19.37 -3.52
N ALA A 13 42.82 -19.93 -2.47
CA ALA A 13 41.38 -20.09 -2.33
C ALA A 13 40.80 -18.72 -1.96
N GLY A 14 40.14 -18.08 -2.94
CA GLY A 14 39.39 -16.86 -2.69
C GLY A 14 38.16 -17.15 -1.85
N LEU A 15 38.14 -16.66 -0.61
CA LEU A 15 36.96 -16.66 0.27
C LEU A 15 35.99 -15.62 -0.28
N VAL A 16 34.95 -16.07 -0.98
CA VAL A 16 33.81 -15.20 -1.35
C VAL A 16 33.00 -14.97 -0.08
N CYS A 17 33.23 -13.84 0.56
CA CYS A 17 32.38 -13.36 1.66
C CYS A 17 31.11 -12.80 1.04
N THR A 18 30.03 -13.59 1.01
CA THR A 18 28.70 -13.08 0.70
C THR A 18 28.27 -12.18 1.85
N LEU A 19 28.38 -10.85 1.65
CA LEU A 19 27.70 -9.90 2.52
C LEU A 19 26.18 -10.10 2.33
N SER A 20 25.57 -10.75 3.29
CA SER A 20 24.12 -10.71 3.46
C SER A 20 23.77 -9.27 3.87
N LEU A 21 23.32 -8.44 2.93
CA LEU A 21 22.65 -7.20 3.27
C LEU A 21 21.38 -7.60 4.03
N SER A 22 21.39 -7.41 5.33
CA SER A 22 20.16 -7.38 6.12
C SER A 22 19.38 -6.14 5.65
N ALA A 23 18.38 -6.34 4.80
CA ALA A 23 17.41 -5.31 4.49
C ALA A 23 16.70 -4.97 5.82
N SER A 24 17.08 -3.85 6.42
CA SER A 24 16.29 -3.28 7.51
C SER A 24 14.90 -3.02 6.93
N ALA A 25 13.84 -3.45 7.65
CA ALA A 25 12.47 -3.11 7.32
C ALA A 25 12.38 -1.58 7.19
N ALA A 26 12.31 -1.11 5.96
CA ALA A 26 12.13 0.30 5.66
C ALA A 26 10.67 0.49 5.25
N ALA A 27 10.07 1.58 5.71
CA ALA A 27 8.75 2.02 5.28
C ALA A 27 8.58 1.89 3.77
N SER A 28 7.45 1.39 3.32
CA SER A 28 7.17 1.32 1.88
C SER A 28 6.88 2.72 1.34
N VAL A 29 7.68 3.17 0.37
CA VAL A 29 7.56 4.49 -0.27
C VAL A 29 7.14 4.30 -1.71
N PHE A 30 6.01 4.88 -2.09
CA PHE A 30 5.47 4.79 -3.43
C PHE A 30 5.32 6.17 -4.06
N PRO A 31 5.74 6.36 -5.33
CA PRO A 31 5.35 7.55 -6.08
C PRO A 31 3.83 7.58 -6.24
N LEU A 32 3.23 8.75 -6.06
CA LEU A 32 1.82 8.92 -6.40
C LEU A 32 1.70 8.93 -7.93
N PRO A 33 0.75 8.16 -8.50
CA PRO A 33 0.53 8.13 -9.92
C PRO A 33 0.19 9.51 -10.49
N ALA A 34 0.85 9.87 -11.61
CA ALA A 34 0.67 11.17 -12.24
C ALA A 34 -0.71 11.34 -12.90
N ASP A 35 -1.34 10.25 -13.28
CA ASP A 35 -2.70 10.18 -13.86
C ASP A 35 -3.80 10.35 -12.80
N GLY A 36 -3.42 10.46 -11.52
CA GLY A 36 -4.37 10.60 -10.42
C GLY A 36 -4.98 9.28 -9.95
N SER A 37 -4.60 8.13 -10.52
CA SER A 37 -5.06 6.82 -10.04
C SER A 37 -4.75 6.63 -8.56
N ALA A 38 -5.49 5.74 -7.91
CA ALA A 38 -5.34 5.50 -6.48
C ALA A 38 -4.57 4.21 -6.16
N VAL A 39 -3.98 3.54 -7.16
CA VAL A 39 -3.30 2.25 -6.96
C VAL A 39 -1.79 2.46 -6.88
N VAL A 40 -1.18 1.87 -5.86
CA VAL A 40 0.27 1.90 -5.65
C VAL A 40 0.80 0.51 -5.29
N GLY A 41 2.09 0.30 -5.51
CA GLY A 41 2.79 -0.94 -5.14
C GLY A 41 2.48 -2.13 -6.04
N THR A 42 3.09 -3.25 -5.70
CA THR A 42 2.94 -4.54 -6.39
C THR A 42 3.01 -5.67 -5.37
N ASP A 43 2.28 -6.74 -5.63
CA ASP A 43 2.38 -7.94 -4.81
C ASP A 43 3.65 -8.71 -5.15
N GLU A 44 4.29 -9.23 -4.13
CA GLU A 44 5.49 -10.04 -4.23
C GLU A 44 5.27 -11.41 -3.58
N ALA A 45 6.26 -12.27 -3.66
CA ALA A 45 6.25 -13.53 -2.94
C ALA A 45 7.66 -13.93 -2.55
N VAL A 46 7.77 -14.56 -1.37
CA VAL A 46 9.02 -15.15 -0.89
C VAL A 46 8.85 -16.63 -0.61
N THR A 47 9.96 -17.34 -0.57
CA THR A 47 10.01 -18.73 -0.16
C THR A 47 10.60 -18.82 1.24
N THR A 48 9.87 -19.49 2.14
CA THR A 48 10.30 -19.61 3.55
C THR A 48 11.54 -20.50 3.73
N VAL A 49 12.30 -20.19 4.76
CA VAL A 49 13.24 -21.12 5.40
C VAL A 49 12.59 -21.71 6.66
N TYR A 50 13.19 -22.75 7.22
CA TYR A 50 12.60 -23.48 8.36
C TYR A 50 12.33 -22.61 9.60
N GLN A 51 13.16 -21.59 9.80
CA GLN A 51 13.10 -20.69 10.97
C GLN A 51 12.10 -19.54 10.81
N ASP A 52 11.57 -19.33 9.61
CA ASP A 52 10.63 -18.23 9.38
C ASP A 52 9.29 -18.48 10.09
N THR A 53 8.73 -17.41 10.65
CA THR A 53 7.32 -17.31 11.03
C THR A 53 6.63 -16.26 10.15
N LEU A 54 5.30 -16.28 10.03
CA LEU A 54 4.60 -15.21 9.30
C LEU A 54 4.78 -13.84 9.97
N PRO A 55 4.76 -13.68 11.32
CA PRO A 55 5.08 -12.41 11.96
C PRO A 55 6.51 -11.89 11.68
N ASP A 56 7.52 -12.76 11.61
CA ASP A 56 8.89 -12.34 11.26
C ASP A 56 8.97 -11.87 9.81
N LEU A 57 8.26 -12.54 8.90
CA LEU A 57 8.15 -12.10 7.51
C LEU A 57 7.37 -10.78 7.42
N ALA A 58 6.27 -10.64 8.15
CA ALA A 58 5.52 -9.39 8.21
C ALA A 58 6.42 -8.23 8.61
N HIS A 59 7.14 -8.37 9.71
CA HIS A 59 8.08 -7.36 10.20
C HIS A 59 9.18 -7.05 9.16
N ARG A 60 9.80 -8.09 8.58
CA ARG A 60 10.87 -7.97 7.57
C ARG A 60 10.44 -7.20 6.32
N TYR A 61 9.17 -7.32 5.91
CA TYR A 61 8.63 -6.72 4.69
C TYR A 61 7.66 -5.56 4.93
N SER A 62 7.68 -4.94 6.14
CA SER A 62 6.80 -3.82 6.52
C SER A 62 5.30 -4.11 6.29
N LEU A 63 4.88 -5.31 6.66
CA LEU A 63 3.51 -5.78 6.67
C LEU A 63 2.99 -5.91 8.11
N GLY A 64 1.67 -5.85 8.29
CA GLY A 64 1.02 -6.13 9.56
C GLY A 64 0.73 -7.62 9.75
N TYR A 65 0.52 -8.03 11.02
CA TYR A 65 0.18 -9.40 11.38
C TYR A 65 -1.03 -9.93 10.60
N TYR A 66 -2.16 -9.23 10.65
CA TYR A 66 -3.35 -9.68 9.92
C TYR A 66 -3.18 -9.63 8.40
N GLU A 67 -2.42 -8.68 7.90
CA GLU A 67 -2.18 -8.48 6.48
C GLU A 67 -1.51 -9.71 5.85
N ILE A 68 -0.40 -10.18 6.43
CA ILE A 68 0.29 -11.36 5.88
C ILE A 68 -0.48 -12.65 6.08
N ILE A 69 -1.23 -12.80 7.19
CA ILE A 69 -2.01 -14.01 7.47
C ILE A 69 -3.19 -14.14 6.51
N ARG A 70 -3.93 -13.05 6.27
CA ARG A 70 -5.08 -13.03 5.36
C ARG A 70 -4.67 -13.27 3.92
N ALA A 71 -3.52 -12.76 3.50
CA ALA A 71 -2.96 -13.00 2.18
C ALA A 71 -2.45 -14.45 1.98
N ASN A 72 -2.34 -15.24 3.07
CA ASN A 72 -1.81 -16.61 3.04
C ASN A 72 -2.71 -17.58 3.81
N PRO A 73 -3.97 -17.76 3.42
CA PRO A 73 -4.90 -18.63 4.12
C PRO A 73 -4.40 -20.08 4.13
N GLY A 74 -4.55 -20.75 5.28
CA GLY A 74 -4.15 -22.14 5.46
C GLY A 74 -2.66 -22.39 5.70
N VAL A 75 -1.84 -21.32 5.76
CA VAL A 75 -0.45 -21.42 6.19
C VAL A 75 -0.39 -21.30 7.72
N ASP A 76 0.35 -22.20 8.39
CA ASP A 76 0.58 -22.08 9.83
C ASP A 76 1.37 -20.80 10.13
N VAL A 77 0.87 -20.01 11.09
CA VAL A 77 1.41 -18.69 11.41
C VAL A 77 2.81 -18.77 12.01
N TRP A 78 3.03 -19.77 12.87
CA TRP A 78 4.26 -19.92 13.65
C TRP A 78 5.22 -20.96 13.07
N LEU A 79 4.69 -21.91 12.28
CA LEU A 79 5.43 -22.99 11.67
C LEU A 79 5.03 -23.20 10.19
N PRO A 80 5.26 -22.20 9.33
CA PRO A 80 4.91 -22.33 7.91
C PRO A 80 5.70 -23.46 7.22
N GLY A 81 6.82 -23.86 7.80
CA GLY A 81 7.73 -24.87 7.24
C GLY A 81 8.64 -24.27 6.15
N ALA A 82 9.62 -25.06 5.73
CA ALA A 82 10.55 -24.66 4.67
C ALA A 82 9.93 -24.77 3.27
N ALA A 83 10.44 -24.00 2.32
CA ALA A 83 10.06 -24.01 0.90
C ALA A 83 8.55 -23.72 0.63
N LYS A 84 7.88 -23.02 1.53
CA LYS A 84 6.53 -22.48 1.30
C LYS A 84 6.61 -21.15 0.58
N ARG A 85 5.78 -20.98 -0.44
CA ARG A 85 5.58 -19.69 -1.10
C ARG A 85 4.62 -18.85 -0.25
N ILE A 86 5.07 -17.69 0.20
CA ILE A 86 4.29 -16.72 0.97
C ILE A 86 4.06 -15.48 0.09
N VAL A 87 2.82 -15.10 -0.05
CA VAL A 87 2.41 -13.85 -0.72
C VAL A 87 2.69 -12.69 0.22
N LEU A 88 3.34 -11.66 -0.31
CA LEU A 88 3.58 -10.38 0.35
C LEU A 88 2.69 -9.33 -0.33
N PRO A 89 1.53 -8.96 0.27
CA PRO A 89 0.61 -8.01 -0.33
C PRO A 89 1.22 -6.62 -0.32
N GLY A 90 1.68 -6.16 -1.48
CA GLY A 90 2.30 -4.85 -1.66
C GLY A 90 1.46 -3.89 -2.49
N ARG A 91 0.56 -4.40 -3.35
CA ARG A 91 -0.38 -3.60 -4.13
C ARG A 91 -1.53 -3.12 -3.25
N ARG A 92 -1.89 -1.82 -3.38
CA ARG A 92 -2.90 -1.19 -2.52
C ARG A 92 -3.70 -0.16 -3.29
N ILE A 93 -4.98 -0.06 -2.95
CA ILE A 93 -5.81 1.09 -3.30
C ILE A 93 -5.68 2.10 -2.15
N LEU A 94 -5.23 3.32 -2.45
CA LEU A 94 -5.11 4.38 -1.46
C LEU A 94 -6.49 4.76 -0.91
N PRO A 95 -6.61 5.05 0.40
CA PRO A 95 -7.86 5.56 0.98
C PRO A 95 -8.35 6.82 0.25
N THR A 96 -9.67 7.02 0.28
CA THR A 96 -10.30 8.23 -0.22
C THR A 96 -9.98 9.43 0.67
N GLY A 97 -10.14 10.64 0.18
CA GLY A 97 -9.95 11.86 0.95
C GLY A 97 -8.61 12.56 0.71
N PRO A 98 -8.20 13.43 1.62
CA PRO A 98 -7.07 14.31 1.37
C PRO A 98 -5.75 13.56 1.39
N ARG A 99 -4.94 13.80 0.36
CA ARG A 99 -3.55 13.30 0.28
C ARG A 99 -2.61 14.36 0.90
N ASP A 100 -2.82 14.66 2.19
CA ASP A 100 -2.07 15.63 3.00
C ASP A 100 -1.97 15.16 4.45
N GLY A 101 -0.79 15.21 5.03
CA GLY A 101 -0.54 14.77 6.40
C GLY A 101 -0.62 13.25 6.57
N LEU A 102 -1.34 12.79 7.58
CA LEU A 102 -1.48 11.37 7.91
C LEU A 102 -2.92 10.92 7.64
N VAL A 103 -3.08 9.76 7.00
CA VAL A 103 -4.36 9.05 6.87
C VAL A 103 -4.20 7.68 7.51
N VAL A 104 -5.08 7.33 8.42
CA VAL A 104 -5.09 6.04 9.13
C VAL A 104 -6.37 5.31 8.75
N ASN A 105 -6.26 4.22 7.99
CA ASN A 105 -7.41 3.39 7.66
C ASN A 105 -7.50 2.23 8.65
N LEU A 106 -8.51 2.25 9.51
CA LEU A 106 -8.63 1.32 10.62
C LEU A 106 -8.83 -0.13 10.16
N PRO A 107 -9.76 -0.48 9.25
CA PRO A 107 -9.97 -1.86 8.81
C PRO A 107 -8.75 -2.49 8.14
N GLU A 108 -7.94 -1.65 7.50
CA GLU A 108 -6.71 -2.05 6.81
C GLU A 108 -5.53 -2.25 7.76
N HIS A 109 -5.60 -1.69 8.98
CA HIS A 109 -4.48 -1.62 9.93
C HIS A 109 -3.26 -0.93 9.32
N ARG A 110 -3.47 0.20 8.62
CA ARG A 110 -2.40 0.89 7.90
C ARG A 110 -2.49 2.40 8.02
N LEU A 111 -1.31 3.01 8.15
CA LEU A 111 -1.10 4.44 8.16
C LEU A 111 -0.42 4.85 6.86
N TYR A 112 -0.90 5.94 6.26
CA TYR A 112 -0.38 6.58 5.06
C TYR A 112 0.08 7.99 5.41
N TYR A 113 1.33 8.30 5.11
CA TYR A 113 1.88 9.65 5.24
C TYR A 113 2.09 10.26 3.87
N TYR A 114 1.54 11.44 3.67
CA TYR A 114 1.66 12.23 2.45
C TYR A 114 2.54 13.45 2.74
N PRO A 115 3.87 13.36 2.53
CA PRO A 115 4.76 14.50 2.74
C PRO A 115 4.44 15.63 1.79
N LYS A 116 4.56 16.87 2.28
CA LYS A 116 4.45 18.06 1.41
C LYS A 116 5.69 18.13 0.50
N PRO A 117 5.51 18.29 -0.82
CA PRO A 117 6.64 18.44 -1.72
C PRO A 117 7.43 19.72 -1.36
N ARG A 118 8.74 19.66 -1.44
CA ARG A 118 9.64 20.81 -1.14
C ARG A 118 9.61 21.85 -2.26
N ASN A 119 9.27 21.43 -3.46
CA ASN A 119 9.11 22.27 -4.62
C ASN A 119 8.04 21.69 -5.58
N PRO A 120 7.48 22.50 -6.51
CA PRO A 120 6.42 22.05 -7.42
C PRO A 120 6.79 20.91 -8.38
N HIS A 121 8.08 20.67 -8.59
CA HIS A 121 8.59 19.63 -9.51
C HIS A 121 8.96 18.34 -8.78
N GLU A 122 8.90 18.32 -7.45
CA GLU A 122 9.19 17.12 -6.67
C GLU A 122 8.09 16.09 -6.86
N GLN A 123 8.49 14.86 -7.19
CA GLN A 123 7.57 13.73 -7.28
C GLN A 123 6.85 13.55 -5.94
N ARG A 124 5.52 13.66 -5.96
CA ARG A 124 4.71 13.38 -4.77
C ARG A 124 4.79 11.89 -4.46
N VAL A 125 4.92 11.57 -3.19
CA VAL A 125 5.00 10.19 -2.72
C VAL A 125 3.98 9.96 -1.60
N VAL A 126 3.67 8.69 -1.36
CA VAL A 126 3.04 8.23 -0.13
C VAL A 126 3.98 7.24 0.55
N ILE A 127 4.09 7.37 1.86
CA ILE A 127 4.85 6.44 2.71
C ILE A 127 3.84 5.71 3.58
N THR A 128 3.89 4.39 3.61
CA THR A 128 2.90 3.62 4.34
C THR A 128 3.52 2.68 5.37
N TYR A 129 2.81 2.49 6.47
CA TYR A 129 3.24 1.74 7.63
C TYR A 129 2.13 0.84 8.16
N PRO A 130 2.42 -0.41 8.51
CA PRO A 130 1.47 -1.23 9.26
C PRO A 130 1.30 -0.68 10.67
N ILE A 131 0.10 -0.79 11.22
CA ILE A 131 -0.23 -0.30 12.55
C ILE A 131 -1.13 -1.27 13.31
N SER A 132 -1.05 -1.23 14.64
CA SER A 132 -2.11 -1.78 15.50
C SER A 132 -3.07 -0.68 15.93
N ILE A 133 -4.32 -1.06 16.13
CA ILE A 133 -5.41 -0.17 16.52
C ILE A 133 -6.06 -0.64 17.84
N GLY A 134 -7.04 0.12 18.33
CA GLY A 134 -7.83 -0.24 19.49
C GLY A 134 -8.58 -1.55 19.32
N LYS A 135 -8.67 -2.34 20.41
CA LYS A 135 -9.56 -3.50 20.51
C LYS A 135 -11.01 -3.05 20.74
N MET A 136 -11.96 -3.98 20.60
CA MET A 136 -13.42 -3.76 20.59
C MET A 136 -13.96 -2.74 21.62
N ASP A 137 -13.50 -2.76 22.86
CA ASP A 137 -13.99 -1.87 23.93
C ASP A 137 -13.24 -0.53 24.01
N TRP A 138 -12.23 -0.30 23.15
CA TRP A 138 -11.32 0.85 23.22
C TRP A 138 -11.11 1.45 21.82
N ARG A 139 -12.07 2.28 21.42
CA ARG A 139 -12.13 2.84 20.07
C ARG A 139 -10.98 3.79 19.75
N THR A 140 -10.48 3.68 18.54
CA THR A 140 -9.77 4.77 17.89
C THR A 140 -10.83 5.69 17.26
N PRO A 141 -10.95 6.97 17.66
CA PRO A 141 -12.02 7.84 17.17
C PRO A 141 -11.84 8.11 15.67
N LEU A 142 -12.97 8.19 14.93
CA LEU A 142 -12.97 8.56 13.51
C LEU A 142 -12.97 10.08 13.34
N GLY A 143 -12.55 10.53 12.15
CA GLY A 143 -12.61 11.91 11.73
C GLY A 143 -11.27 12.63 11.67
N GLU A 144 -11.31 13.94 11.49
CA GLU A 144 -10.13 14.79 11.42
C GLU A 144 -9.60 15.13 12.82
N THR A 145 -8.31 15.01 12.99
CA THR A 145 -7.57 15.45 14.17
C THR A 145 -6.21 16.01 13.75
N ARG A 146 -5.32 16.28 14.70
CA ARG A 146 -3.95 16.77 14.41
C ARG A 146 -2.99 16.35 15.50
N VAL A 147 -1.71 16.32 15.15
CA VAL A 147 -0.62 16.14 16.11
C VAL A 147 -0.48 17.40 16.94
N ILE A 148 -0.58 17.28 18.27
CA ILE A 148 -0.46 18.40 19.24
C ILE A 148 0.85 18.39 20.03
N ALA A 149 1.51 17.23 20.12
CA ALA A 149 2.82 17.15 20.78
C ALA A 149 3.65 16.00 20.17
N LYS A 150 4.97 16.12 20.26
CA LYS A 150 5.97 15.13 19.90
C LYS A 150 6.79 14.83 21.14
N ILE A 151 6.86 13.54 21.55
CA ILE A 151 7.50 13.14 22.80
C ILE A 151 8.56 12.09 22.47
N ARG A 152 9.80 12.34 22.91
CA ARG A 152 10.88 11.35 22.90
C ARG A 152 10.95 10.70 24.26
N ASP A 153 11.25 9.44 24.29
CA ASP A 153 11.41 8.65 25.52
C ASP A 153 10.27 8.90 26.52
N PRO A 154 8.99 8.67 26.09
CA PRO A 154 7.83 8.97 26.91
C PRO A 154 7.80 8.07 28.14
N ALA A 155 7.45 8.62 29.32
CA ALA A 155 6.96 7.80 30.41
C ALA A 155 5.50 7.42 30.14
N TRP A 156 5.12 6.19 30.42
CA TRP A 156 3.74 5.72 30.31
C TRP A 156 3.03 5.79 31.65
N TYR A 157 1.89 6.43 31.65
CA TYR A 157 0.99 6.52 32.79
C TYR A 157 -0.26 5.67 32.48
N PRO A 158 -0.26 4.36 32.85
CA PRO A 158 -1.39 3.50 32.52
C PRO A 158 -2.69 4.04 33.17
N PRO A 159 -3.77 4.22 32.36
CA PRO A 159 -5.09 4.57 32.90
C PRO A 159 -5.53 3.62 34.02
N GLU A 160 -6.40 4.12 34.90
CA GLU A 160 -6.87 3.29 36.04
C GLU A 160 -7.61 2.03 35.56
N SER A 161 -8.38 2.13 34.48
CA SER A 161 -9.05 1.00 33.82
C SER A 161 -8.07 -0.11 33.43
N ILE A 162 -6.97 0.26 32.76
CA ILE A 162 -5.91 -0.68 32.36
C ILE A 162 -5.23 -1.29 33.57
N ARG A 163 -4.94 -0.50 34.60
CA ARG A 163 -4.33 -1.01 35.86
C ARG A 163 -5.23 -2.00 36.55
N LYS A 164 -6.56 -1.76 36.58
CA LYS A 164 -7.54 -2.68 37.13
C LYS A 164 -7.64 -3.97 36.33
N GLU A 165 -7.66 -3.89 35.00
CA GLU A 165 -7.66 -5.05 34.08
C GLU A 165 -6.44 -5.93 34.32
N HIS A 166 -5.24 -5.35 34.35
CA HIS A 166 -4.00 -6.08 34.64
C HIS A 166 -3.96 -6.69 36.02
N ALA A 167 -4.40 -5.94 37.05
CA ALA A 167 -4.44 -6.45 38.41
C ALA A 167 -5.40 -7.63 38.55
N ALA A 168 -6.55 -7.62 37.86
CA ALA A 168 -7.50 -8.73 37.81
C ALA A 168 -6.92 -9.99 37.17
N ASN A 169 -5.98 -9.80 36.22
CA ASN A 169 -5.27 -10.88 35.51
C ASN A 169 -3.99 -11.34 36.24
N GLY A 170 -3.71 -10.83 37.45
CA GLY A 170 -2.55 -11.20 38.25
C GLY A 170 -1.24 -10.53 37.85
N ASP A 171 -1.28 -9.52 37.00
CA ASP A 171 -0.14 -8.73 36.50
C ASP A 171 -0.31 -7.23 36.81
N PRO A 172 -0.18 -6.80 38.08
CA PRO A 172 -0.46 -5.44 38.47
C PRO A 172 0.57 -4.45 37.93
N LEU A 173 0.10 -3.45 37.16
CA LEU A 173 0.93 -2.40 36.61
C LEU A 173 1.27 -1.31 37.64
N PRO A 174 2.49 -0.73 37.58
CA PRO A 174 2.84 0.45 38.38
C PRO A 174 2.04 1.68 37.88
N LYS A 175 2.01 2.73 38.74
CA LYS A 175 1.37 4.00 38.34
C LYS A 175 2.10 4.69 37.19
N VAL A 176 3.40 4.44 37.03
CA VAL A 176 4.26 5.00 35.98
C VAL A 176 5.24 3.93 35.52
N VAL A 177 5.31 3.72 34.22
CA VAL A 177 6.38 2.96 33.57
C VAL A 177 7.34 3.99 32.97
N PRO A 178 8.60 4.06 33.42
CA PRO A 178 9.57 5.03 32.89
C PRO A 178 9.91 4.71 31.42
N ALA A 179 10.56 5.65 30.75
CA ALA A 179 11.15 5.40 29.44
C ALA A 179 12.14 4.24 29.53
N GLY A 180 12.15 3.39 28.51
CA GLY A 180 13.05 2.23 28.45
C GLY A 180 12.47 1.08 27.63
N PRO A 181 13.19 -0.07 27.58
CA PRO A 181 12.80 -1.22 26.75
C PRO A 181 11.47 -1.85 27.17
N ASP A 182 11.09 -1.74 28.42
CA ASP A 182 9.83 -2.31 28.94
C ASP A 182 8.63 -1.38 28.76
N ASN A 183 8.84 -0.16 28.26
CA ASN A 183 7.76 0.80 28.06
C ASN A 183 6.96 0.47 26.79
N PRO A 184 5.64 0.21 26.91
CA PRO A 184 4.81 -0.15 25.76
C PRO A 184 4.62 0.97 24.74
N LEU A 185 4.98 2.23 25.06
CA LEU A 185 4.95 3.34 24.10
C LEU A 185 6.19 3.36 23.19
N GLY A 186 7.24 2.62 23.53
CA GLY A 186 8.53 2.70 22.83
C GLY A 186 9.21 4.07 23.01
N ALA A 187 10.17 4.39 22.12
CA ALA A 187 11.01 5.59 22.24
C ALA A 187 10.37 6.87 21.69
N PHE A 188 9.28 6.78 20.93
CA PHE A 188 8.65 7.95 20.27
C PHE A 188 7.13 7.88 20.34
N ALA A 189 6.51 9.03 20.62
CA ALA A 189 5.07 9.20 20.59
C ALA A 189 4.66 10.54 19.98
N LEU A 190 3.61 10.51 19.14
CA LEU A 190 2.92 11.65 18.56
C LEU A 190 1.54 11.74 19.25
N ARG A 191 1.31 12.76 20.05
CA ARG A 191 0.02 12.98 20.72
C ARG A 191 -0.96 13.63 19.76
N LEU A 192 -2.19 13.11 19.71
CA LEU A 192 -3.27 13.60 18.86
C LEU A 192 -4.23 14.49 19.66
N ALA A 193 -4.92 15.42 18.98
CA ALA A 193 -5.95 16.26 19.61
C ALA A 193 -7.25 15.48 19.91
N ALA A 194 -7.40 14.26 19.38
CA ALA A 194 -8.53 13.40 19.66
C ALA A 194 -8.61 13.01 21.14
N GLY A 195 -9.83 12.81 21.68
CA GLY A 195 -10.05 12.34 23.04
C GLY A 195 -9.36 13.22 24.10
N ASN A 196 -9.39 14.54 23.95
CA ASN A 196 -8.69 15.47 24.85
C ASN A 196 -7.17 15.24 24.96
N GLY A 197 -6.56 14.63 23.93
CA GLY A 197 -5.14 14.35 23.88
C GLY A 197 -4.71 13.03 24.52
N GLU A 198 -5.63 12.11 24.71
CA GLU A 198 -5.33 10.77 25.25
C GLU A 198 -4.82 9.80 24.18
N TYR A 199 -5.15 10.04 22.90
CA TYR A 199 -4.74 9.18 21.80
C TYR A 199 -3.36 9.54 21.27
N MET A 200 -2.59 8.53 20.93
CA MET A 200 -1.23 8.67 20.43
C MET A 200 -0.95 7.71 19.27
N ILE A 201 -0.04 8.14 18.37
CA ILE A 201 0.69 7.26 17.47
C ILE A 201 2.06 7.04 18.11
N HIS A 202 2.44 5.81 18.40
CA HIS A 202 3.64 5.51 19.19
C HIS A 202 4.30 4.18 18.76
N GLY A 203 5.49 3.93 19.24
CA GLY A 203 6.19 2.67 19.06
C GLY A 203 5.63 1.53 19.91
N THR A 204 6.45 0.51 20.15
CA THR A 204 6.07 -0.64 20.96
C THR A 204 7.31 -1.34 21.54
N ASN A 205 7.12 -2.04 22.64
CA ASN A 205 8.05 -3.05 23.15
C ASN A 205 7.66 -4.48 22.68
N ASN A 206 6.55 -4.63 21.96
CA ASN A 206 6.07 -5.91 21.41
C ASN A 206 5.79 -5.76 19.89
N PRO A 207 6.81 -5.86 19.02
CA PRO A 207 6.67 -5.67 17.58
C PRO A 207 5.83 -6.76 16.91
N THR A 208 5.79 -8.00 17.43
CA THR A 208 5.01 -9.10 16.82
C THR A 208 3.52 -8.85 16.81
N ALA A 209 3.02 -7.93 17.62
CA ALA A 209 1.61 -7.56 17.67
C ALA A 209 1.23 -6.41 16.72
N VAL A 210 2.17 -5.87 15.93
CA VAL A 210 1.87 -4.81 14.96
C VAL A 210 1.01 -5.37 13.83
N GLY A 211 -0.08 -4.67 13.51
CA GLY A 211 -1.09 -5.15 12.55
C GLY A 211 -2.27 -5.89 13.20
N MET A 212 -2.41 -5.83 14.52
CA MET A 212 -3.53 -6.41 15.27
C MET A 212 -4.43 -5.33 15.90
N SER A 213 -5.67 -5.70 16.23
CA SER A 213 -6.58 -4.92 17.08
C SER A 213 -6.38 -5.30 18.56
N VAL A 214 -5.38 -4.72 19.21
CA VAL A 214 -4.94 -5.13 20.58
C VAL A 214 -4.63 -3.97 21.50
N THR A 215 -4.77 -2.72 21.06
CA THR A 215 -4.45 -1.55 21.87
C THR A 215 -5.69 -1.06 22.66
N HIS A 216 -5.51 -0.07 23.50
CA HIS A 216 -6.57 0.64 24.18
C HIS A 216 -6.89 1.98 23.48
N GLY A 217 -7.03 1.93 22.14
CA GLY A 217 -7.39 3.06 21.29
C GLY A 217 -6.22 3.78 20.64
N CYS A 218 -5.01 3.68 21.17
CA CYS A 218 -3.81 4.25 20.56
C CYS A 218 -3.39 3.48 19.30
N ILE A 219 -2.64 4.16 18.42
CA ILE A 219 -2.10 3.60 17.20
C ILE A 219 -0.65 3.18 17.44
N ARG A 220 -0.36 1.88 17.32
CA ARG A 220 0.96 1.31 17.58
C ARG A 220 1.67 1.00 16.26
N MET A 221 2.95 1.33 16.18
CA MET A 221 3.83 1.11 15.04
C MET A 221 5.03 0.25 15.41
N TYR A 222 5.71 -0.32 14.42
CA TYR A 222 7.04 -0.87 14.64
C TYR A 222 7.99 0.21 15.20
N PRO A 223 8.95 -0.16 16.06
CA PRO A 223 9.89 0.81 16.67
C PRO A 223 10.69 1.62 15.64
N GLU A 224 11.15 0.97 14.57
CA GLU A 224 11.89 1.59 13.47
C GLU A 224 10.99 2.48 12.61
N ASP A 225 9.73 2.10 12.40
CA ASP A 225 8.77 2.86 11.61
C ASP A 225 8.42 4.19 12.28
N VAL A 226 8.09 4.14 13.58
CA VAL A 226 7.82 5.38 14.33
C VAL A 226 9.09 6.24 14.45
N ALA A 227 10.27 5.64 14.57
CA ALA A 227 11.54 6.36 14.60
C ALA A 227 11.81 7.08 13.27
N ALA A 228 11.47 6.47 12.13
CA ALA A 228 11.57 7.06 10.79
C ALA A 228 10.51 8.14 10.57
N LEU A 229 9.27 7.92 11.00
CA LEU A 229 8.15 8.86 10.84
C LEU A 229 8.30 10.11 11.72
N PHE A 230 8.74 9.94 12.96
CA PHE A 230 8.77 11.00 13.97
C PHE A 230 9.47 12.29 13.52
N PRO A 231 10.67 12.27 12.91
CA PRO A 231 11.33 13.50 12.45
C PRO A 231 10.58 14.21 11.31
N LEU A 232 9.79 13.48 10.52
CA LEU A 232 9.08 14.00 9.36
C LEU A 232 7.79 14.74 9.72
N ILE A 233 7.22 14.45 10.90
CA ILE A 233 5.95 15.03 11.35
C ILE A 233 6.17 16.29 12.16
N ALA A 234 5.49 17.37 11.81
CA ALA A 234 5.42 18.61 12.60
C ALA A 234 4.22 18.61 13.55
N VAL A 235 4.32 19.35 14.66
CA VAL A 235 3.14 19.72 15.44
C VAL A 235 2.19 20.51 14.55
N GLY A 236 0.89 20.21 14.59
CA GLY A 236 -0.13 20.75 13.70
C GLY A 236 -0.38 19.91 12.45
N THR A 237 0.44 18.87 12.16
CA THR A 237 0.15 17.95 11.04
C THR A 237 -1.24 17.34 11.20
N ARG A 238 -2.05 17.41 10.13
CA ARG A 238 -3.39 16.81 10.08
C ARG A 238 -3.30 15.30 10.12
N VAL A 239 -4.29 14.68 10.78
CA VAL A 239 -4.46 13.24 10.86
C VAL A 239 -5.93 12.93 10.56
N TRP A 240 -6.16 12.08 9.57
CA TRP A 240 -7.49 11.58 9.20
C TRP A 240 -7.60 10.13 9.65
N LEU A 241 -8.57 9.86 10.50
CA LEU A 241 -8.87 8.52 11.01
C LEU A 241 -10.12 8.05 10.28
N VAL A 242 -9.97 7.10 9.36
CA VAL A 242 -11.05 6.66 8.45
C VAL A 242 -11.38 5.18 8.65
N ASN A 243 -12.60 4.82 8.29
CA ASN A 243 -13.11 3.44 8.31
C ASN A 243 -13.56 3.07 6.90
N GLU A 244 -12.60 2.68 6.05
CA GLU A 244 -12.84 2.31 4.66
C GLU A 244 -12.50 0.83 4.46
N PRO A 245 -13.41 -0.10 4.81
CA PRO A 245 -13.19 -1.54 4.65
C PRO A 245 -13.18 -1.98 3.19
N VAL A 246 -13.81 -1.22 2.31
CA VAL A 246 -13.91 -1.51 0.88
C VAL A 246 -13.40 -0.32 0.10
N LYS A 247 -12.47 -0.57 -0.84
CA LYS A 247 -11.90 0.44 -1.72
C LYS A 247 -11.98 -0.04 -3.17
N VAL A 248 -12.30 0.87 -4.09
CA VAL A 248 -12.44 0.59 -5.52
C VAL A 248 -11.67 1.63 -6.31
N ALA A 249 -10.92 1.21 -7.32
CA ALA A 249 -10.19 2.13 -8.17
C ALA A 249 -9.98 1.58 -9.58
N TRP A 250 -9.93 2.50 -10.54
CA TRP A 250 -9.50 2.22 -11.89
C TRP A 250 -7.97 2.34 -12.03
N VAL A 251 -7.38 1.41 -12.77
CA VAL A 251 -6.00 1.49 -13.24
C VAL A 251 -5.89 0.76 -14.58
N ASP A 252 -5.33 1.40 -15.60
CA ASP A 252 -5.08 0.82 -16.93
C ASP A 252 -6.30 0.11 -17.57
N GLY A 253 -7.52 0.61 -17.33
CA GLY A 253 -8.75 0.02 -17.84
C GLY A 253 -9.27 -1.16 -17.03
N GLU A 254 -8.63 -1.51 -15.91
CA GLU A 254 -9.07 -2.50 -14.95
C GLU A 254 -9.73 -1.83 -13.73
N LEU A 255 -10.87 -2.33 -13.29
CA LEU A 255 -11.53 -1.94 -12.04
C LEU A 255 -11.11 -2.90 -10.95
N LEU A 256 -10.37 -2.39 -9.97
CA LEU A 256 -9.91 -3.16 -8.82
C LEU A 256 -10.81 -2.93 -7.62
N LEU A 257 -10.99 -3.99 -6.85
CA LEU A 257 -11.64 -4.02 -5.54
C LEU A 257 -10.65 -4.54 -4.51
N GLU A 258 -10.48 -3.80 -3.43
CA GLU A 258 -9.74 -4.22 -2.24
C GLU A 258 -10.70 -4.23 -1.06
N ALA A 259 -10.72 -5.32 -0.30
CA ALA A 259 -11.62 -5.48 0.84
C ALA A 259 -10.86 -5.94 2.08
N HIS A 260 -11.24 -5.37 3.23
CA HIS A 260 -10.74 -5.70 4.56
C HIS A 260 -11.93 -6.06 5.46
N PRO A 261 -11.74 -6.84 6.53
CA PRO A 261 -12.81 -7.13 7.46
C PRO A 261 -13.43 -5.84 7.99
N PRO A 262 -14.73 -5.62 7.78
CA PRO A 262 -15.38 -4.43 8.27
C PRO A 262 -15.51 -4.48 9.79
N VAL A 263 -15.44 -3.30 10.40
CA VAL A 263 -15.68 -3.09 11.83
C VAL A 263 -16.72 -1.99 11.99
N ASP A 264 -17.62 -2.15 12.95
CA ASP A 264 -18.59 -1.12 13.31
C ASP A 264 -17.92 0.04 14.08
N GLU A 265 -18.74 1.01 14.50
CA GLU A 265 -18.25 2.12 15.31
C GLU A 265 -17.71 1.65 16.68
N GLU A 266 -18.13 0.49 17.14
CA GLU A 266 -17.69 -0.19 18.36
C GLU A 266 -16.39 -1.00 18.14
N GLY A 267 -15.87 -1.10 16.89
CA GLY A 267 -14.70 -1.89 16.52
C GLY A 267 -14.96 -3.39 16.48
N GLN A 268 -16.24 -3.82 16.47
CA GLN A 268 -16.62 -5.20 16.32
C GLN A 268 -16.64 -5.61 14.87
N SER A 269 -16.29 -6.87 14.58
CA SER A 269 -16.43 -7.42 13.23
C SER A 269 -17.90 -7.50 12.86
N VAL A 270 -18.24 -6.99 11.70
CA VAL A 270 -19.60 -7.03 11.13
C VAL A 270 -19.59 -7.77 9.81
N GLU A 271 -20.78 -8.17 9.34
CA GLU A 271 -20.90 -8.80 8.03
C GLU A 271 -20.54 -7.81 6.91
N PRO A 272 -19.92 -8.28 5.82
CA PRO A 272 -19.61 -7.46 4.66
C PRO A 272 -20.86 -6.82 4.05
N ASP A 273 -20.82 -5.50 3.86
CA ASP A 273 -21.92 -4.71 3.34
C ASP A 273 -21.95 -4.76 1.79
N LEU A 274 -22.90 -5.54 1.23
CA LEU A 274 -23.12 -5.65 -0.21
C LEU A 274 -23.69 -4.35 -0.83
N ASP A 275 -24.46 -3.59 -0.05
CA ASP A 275 -24.99 -2.32 -0.53
C ASP A 275 -23.88 -1.28 -0.63
N LEU A 276 -22.92 -1.29 0.31
CA LEU A 276 -21.70 -0.47 0.21
C LEU A 276 -20.91 -0.84 -1.05
N LEU A 277 -20.70 -2.14 -1.29
CA LEU A 277 -20.00 -2.61 -2.51
C LEU A 277 -20.70 -2.10 -3.77
N SER A 278 -22.03 -2.27 -3.86
CA SER A 278 -22.81 -1.80 -5.03
C SER A 278 -22.64 -0.30 -5.23
N ARG A 279 -22.82 0.50 -4.19
CA ARG A 279 -22.66 1.97 -4.26
C ARG A 279 -21.26 2.38 -4.73
N LEU A 280 -20.20 1.73 -4.22
CA LEU A 280 -18.82 2.05 -4.60
C LEU A 280 -18.52 1.66 -6.04
N LEU A 281 -19.03 0.51 -6.51
CA LEU A 281 -18.89 0.11 -7.90
C LEU A 281 -19.65 1.06 -8.82
N ASP A 282 -20.88 1.44 -8.49
CA ASP A 282 -21.69 2.40 -9.27
C ASP A 282 -21.01 3.77 -9.32
N GLN A 283 -20.46 4.24 -8.19
CA GLN A 283 -19.71 5.49 -8.14
C GLN A 283 -18.42 5.44 -8.99
N ALA A 284 -17.69 4.31 -8.96
CA ALA A 284 -16.49 4.13 -9.75
C ALA A 284 -16.77 4.01 -11.25
N LEU A 285 -17.92 3.46 -11.62
CA LEU A 285 -18.39 3.39 -13.00
C LEU A 285 -18.77 4.77 -13.53
N GLY A 286 -19.51 5.57 -12.74
CA GLY A 286 -20.09 6.83 -13.25
C GLY A 286 -20.84 6.59 -14.55
N ASP A 287 -20.48 7.34 -15.60
CA ASP A 287 -21.03 7.17 -16.96
C ASP A 287 -20.27 6.13 -17.81
N SER A 288 -19.27 5.47 -17.25
CA SER A 288 -18.42 4.51 -17.97
C SER A 288 -19.14 3.18 -18.16
N VAL A 289 -18.99 2.58 -19.33
CA VAL A 289 -19.48 1.22 -19.59
C VAL A 289 -18.36 0.24 -19.25
N ALA A 290 -18.63 -0.69 -18.35
CA ALA A 290 -17.70 -1.74 -17.99
C ALA A 290 -18.40 -3.08 -17.74
N ALA A 291 -17.69 -4.16 -17.98
CA ALA A 291 -18.15 -5.50 -17.60
C ALA A 291 -17.71 -5.78 -16.17
N ILE A 292 -18.67 -5.95 -15.25
CA ILE A 292 -18.39 -6.28 -13.84
C ILE A 292 -18.59 -7.79 -13.62
N HIS A 293 -17.59 -8.41 -13.00
CA HIS A 293 -17.63 -9.80 -12.55
C HIS A 293 -18.19 -9.88 -11.12
N TRP A 294 -19.52 -9.74 -10.99
CA TRP A 294 -20.22 -9.66 -9.69
C TRP A 294 -19.91 -10.82 -8.74
N ASP A 295 -19.78 -12.05 -9.24
CA ASP A 295 -19.46 -13.20 -8.39
C ASP A 295 -18.04 -13.09 -7.82
N LEU A 296 -17.09 -12.58 -8.61
CA LEU A 296 -15.74 -12.32 -8.13
C LEU A 296 -15.71 -11.16 -7.14
N ALA A 297 -16.43 -10.08 -7.40
CA ALA A 297 -16.53 -8.93 -6.50
C ALA A 297 -17.09 -9.37 -5.12
N ARG A 298 -18.16 -10.18 -5.10
CA ARG A 298 -18.68 -10.73 -3.85
C ARG A 298 -17.71 -11.66 -3.12
N LYS A 299 -16.99 -12.51 -3.85
CA LYS A 299 -15.96 -13.37 -3.27
C LYS A 299 -14.82 -12.56 -2.66
N THR A 300 -14.36 -11.51 -3.34
CA THR A 300 -13.32 -10.61 -2.83
C THR A 300 -13.78 -9.89 -1.56
N LEU A 301 -15.03 -9.39 -1.57
CA LEU A 301 -15.62 -8.77 -0.39
C LEU A 301 -15.69 -9.72 0.81
N GLN A 302 -16.08 -10.99 0.58
CA GLN A 302 -16.19 -12.01 1.63
C GLN A 302 -14.82 -12.50 2.12
N ALA A 303 -13.84 -12.63 1.21
CA ALA A 303 -12.48 -13.02 1.57
C ALA A 303 -11.81 -11.96 2.45
N ALA A 304 -12.04 -10.69 2.16
CA ALA A 304 -11.53 -9.54 2.90
C ALA A 304 -10.03 -9.68 3.24
N ASP A 305 -9.25 -10.17 2.26
CA ASP A 305 -7.83 -10.52 2.42
C ASP A 305 -6.89 -9.32 2.22
N GLY A 306 -7.44 -8.18 1.77
CA GLY A 306 -6.69 -6.95 1.53
C GLY A 306 -5.91 -6.95 0.21
N ILE A 307 -6.13 -7.92 -0.69
CA ILE A 307 -5.47 -8.00 -1.99
C ILE A 307 -6.36 -7.36 -3.07
N PRO A 308 -5.91 -6.27 -3.73
CA PRO A 308 -6.66 -5.67 -4.82
C PRO A 308 -6.89 -6.67 -5.97
N THR A 309 -8.13 -6.99 -6.25
CA THR A 309 -8.56 -7.97 -7.25
C THR A 309 -9.26 -7.26 -8.40
N VAL A 310 -8.95 -7.63 -9.65
CA VAL A 310 -9.61 -7.10 -10.85
C VAL A 310 -11.03 -7.66 -10.93
N VAL A 311 -12.03 -6.81 -10.71
CA VAL A 311 -13.46 -7.18 -10.71
C VAL A 311 -14.23 -6.62 -11.90
N GLY A 312 -13.60 -5.80 -12.73
CA GLY A 312 -14.22 -5.24 -13.93
C GLY A 312 -13.18 -4.81 -14.95
N LEU A 313 -13.65 -4.70 -16.19
CA LEU A 313 -12.85 -4.22 -17.32
C LEU A 313 -13.64 -3.11 -18.02
N ALA A 314 -12.95 -2.01 -18.36
CA ALA A 314 -13.53 -0.99 -19.23
C ALA A 314 -13.94 -1.61 -20.56
N ALA A 315 -15.14 -1.33 -21.03
CA ALA A 315 -15.52 -1.73 -22.38
C ALA A 315 -14.59 -1.03 -23.38
N THR A 316 -13.83 -1.79 -24.15
CA THR A 316 -13.21 -1.25 -25.35
C THR A 316 -14.32 -0.83 -26.28
N LEU A 317 -14.50 0.48 -26.47
CA LEU A 317 -15.27 0.94 -27.61
C LEU A 317 -14.52 0.44 -28.84
N ASP A 318 -15.00 -0.67 -29.43
CA ASP A 318 -14.58 -1.05 -30.79
C ASP A 318 -14.82 0.18 -31.65
N THR A 319 -13.78 0.92 -31.92
CA THR A 319 -13.81 1.88 -33.04
C THR A 319 -14.11 1.01 -34.26
N PRO A 320 -15.28 1.13 -34.90
CA PRO A 320 -15.56 0.33 -36.07
C PRO A 320 -14.40 0.55 -37.02
N ALA A 321 -13.74 -0.52 -37.44
CA ALA A 321 -12.63 -0.46 -38.36
C ALA A 321 -13.10 0.43 -39.54
N ALA A 322 -12.38 1.51 -39.78
CA ALA A 322 -12.69 2.41 -40.91
C ALA A 322 -12.89 1.51 -42.14
N PRO A 323 -14.00 1.64 -42.89
CA PRO A 323 -14.24 0.78 -44.04
C PRO A 323 -13.01 0.81 -44.90
N ALA A 324 -12.48 -0.37 -45.21
CA ALA A 324 -11.31 -0.52 -46.05
C ALA A 324 -11.57 0.25 -47.34
N VAL A 325 -10.84 1.34 -47.56
CA VAL A 325 -10.87 2.06 -48.82
C VAL A 325 -10.42 1.04 -49.89
N PRO A 326 -11.27 0.73 -50.88
CA PRO A 326 -10.87 -0.22 -51.94
C PRO A 326 -9.62 0.32 -52.63
N VAL A 327 -8.52 -0.38 -52.47
CA VAL A 327 -7.29 -0.11 -53.22
C VAL A 327 -7.63 -0.34 -54.70
N ALA A 328 -7.66 0.75 -55.49
CA ALA A 328 -7.81 0.66 -56.95
C ALA A 328 -6.67 -0.25 -57.47
N PRO A 329 -6.98 -1.16 -58.40
CA PRO A 329 -5.95 -2.04 -58.96
C PRO A 329 -4.85 -1.18 -59.60
N ALA A 330 -3.62 -1.50 -59.30
CA ALA A 330 -2.44 -0.86 -59.88
C ALA A 330 -2.55 -0.92 -61.41
N ALA A 331 -2.47 0.25 -62.06
CA ALA A 331 -2.45 0.35 -63.50
C ALA A 331 -1.21 -0.38 -64.05
N ASP A 332 -1.46 -1.24 -65.00
CA ASP A 332 -0.44 -2.04 -65.69
C ASP A 332 0.67 -1.15 -66.30
N ALA A 333 1.88 -1.31 -65.82
CA ALA A 333 3.07 -0.57 -66.27
C ALA A 333 3.62 -0.99 -67.61
N ASN A 334 2.79 -1.54 -68.55
CA ASN A 334 3.22 -2.08 -69.77
C ASN A 334 2.32 -1.67 -70.97
N ALA A 335 1.94 -0.37 -71.05
CA ALA A 335 1.31 0.16 -72.25
C ALA A 335 2.29 1.11 -73.03
N PRO A 336 2.50 0.92 -74.32
CA PRO A 336 3.47 1.72 -75.08
C PRO A 336 2.99 3.17 -75.25
N ALA A 337 3.90 4.11 -75.08
CA ALA A 337 3.72 5.54 -75.26
C ALA A 337 3.26 5.87 -76.66
N ARG A 338 2.05 6.40 -76.84
CA ARG A 338 1.64 7.12 -78.06
C ARG A 338 2.03 8.58 -77.96
N LEU A 339 2.92 9.04 -78.87
CA LEU A 339 3.16 10.45 -79.12
C LEU A 339 1.85 11.13 -79.53
N ALA A 340 1.43 12.12 -78.77
CA ALA A 340 0.41 13.07 -79.24
C ALA A 340 1.08 14.43 -79.46
N THR A 341 0.97 14.87 -80.73
CA THR A 341 1.39 16.16 -81.26
C THR A 341 0.68 17.32 -80.65
N ALA A 342 1.41 18.41 -80.39
CA ALA A 342 0.89 19.70 -79.93
C ALA A 342 0.03 20.39 -80.99
N PRO A 343 -0.92 21.19 -80.61
CA PRO A 343 -1.33 22.36 -81.40
C PRO A 343 -1.05 23.66 -80.68
N ASP A 344 -0.64 24.50 -81.46
CA ASP A 344 -0.24 25.85 -81.61
C ASP A 344 -1.04 26.94 -80.88
N THR A 345 -0.35 27.97 -80.57
CA THR A 345 -0.53 29.33 -80.16
C THR A 345 -1.87 30.04 -80.44
N GLY A 346 -2.23 30.92 -79.53
CA GLY A 346 -3.13 32.02 -79.86
C GLY A 346 -3.58 32.93 -78.71
N SER A 347 -2.81 33.98 -78.44
CA SER A 347 -3.21 35.35 -78.08
C SER A 347 -3.98 35.69 -76.81
N GLU A 348 -3.29 36.46 -75.97
CA GLU A 348 -3.77 37.59 -75.16
C GLU A 348 -4.58 38.65 -76.05
N PRO A 349 -5.27 39.70 -75.54
CA PRO A 349 -5.16 40.33 -74.20
C PRO A 349 -6.48 40.99 -73.63
N ALA A 350 -6.23 41.78 -72.58
CA ALA A 350 -6.94 43.00 -72.09
C ALA A 350 -8.01 42.85 -70.99
N VAL A 351 -7.68 43.29 -69.78
CA VAL A 351 -7.77 44.58 -69.08
C VAL A 351 -9.18 45.17 -68.89
N LYS A 352 -9.45 45.59 -67.65
CA LYS A 352 -10.37 46.55 -67.04
C LYS A 352 -11.62 45.93 -66.39
N ARG A 353 -11.93 46.19 -65.14
CA ARG A 353 -11.74 47.27 -64.12
C ARG A 353 -11.90 46.68 -62.75
#